data_71396f89e12d360e9332e229704bcdaf
#
_entry.id   71396f89e12d360e9332e229704bcdaf
#
_cell.length_a   1.000
_cell.length_b   1.000
_cell.length_c   1.000
_cell.angle_alpha   90.00
_cell.angle_beta   90.00
_cell.angle_gamma   90.00
#
_symmetry.space_group_name_H-M   'P 1'
#
loop_
_entity.id
_entity.type
_entity.pdbx_description
1 polymer ?
#
loop_
_entity_poly.entity_id
_entity_poly.type
_entity_poly.pdbx_seq_one_letter_code
_entity_poly.pdbx_strand_id
1 'polypeptide(L)'
;MRSDQMKKGITRIPHRSLFKALGLTDEEIRRPMIGIVNSQNDIIPGHLHLDDIAEAVKAGVRMAGGTPFQFPAIGVCDGIAMGHEGMKYSLISREHIADSVEIMAMAHPFDALVFIPNCDKIVPGMIMAALRLNIPSIFVSGGPMMPGYFNGKKMTVTDAFEAVGAAGANKISKNDVSEIENYSCPGCGSCAGMFTANSMNCMTEIIGLGLPGNGTVPAVNAARIRLAKEAGMKIMELLEKGICPRDIVTNDSLHNALTADMSLGCSTNTVLHLPAIAHAAGLKINLEDINKISKSTPHLVKLSPAGPDCLSDLWQAGGLPALMKELDEYGLVHTDCITVTGRTVAENIKDVFVRDSEVIRTRENAYSPDGGLAILWGNLAPEGAVVKKGAVLPEMMVHRGPARVFNSEEECIDAIMGGRIVAGDVIVVRYEGPKGGPGMREMLAPTSAIAGMGLDNSVALITDGRFSGASRGASIGHISPEAAAGGMIGIIEEGDMISIDIPNNKLELLVDEKIISERKARFVPAEKPVPDGYLKRYRKMVTSASTGAVFAD
;
A
#
# COMPACT_ATOMS: atom_id res chain seq x y z
N MET A 1 -25.16 8.77 -22.48
CA MET A 1 -23.81 9.13 -22.00
C MET A 1 -23.93 10.18 -20.90
N ARG A 2 -23.11 10.08 -19.85
CA ARG A 2 -23.09 11.11 -18.78
C ARG A 2 -22.66 12.47 -19.32
N SER A 3 -21.68 12.48 -20.24
CA SER A 3 -21.15 13.68 -20.92
C SER A 3 -22.20 14.45 -21.75
N ASP A 4 -23.34 13.84 -22.05
CA ASP A 4 -24.44 14.53 -22.75
C ASP A 4 -24.96 15.75 -21.98
N GLN A 5 -24.79 15.76 -20.65
CA GLN A 5 -25.12 16.91 -19.79
C GLN A 5 -24.28 18.16 -20.15
N MET A 6 -23.08 17.99 -20.72
CA MET A 6 -22.21 19.08 -21.13
C MET A 6 -22.32 19.42 -22.61
N LYS A 7 -22.82 18.54 -23.47
CA LYS A 7 -22.68 18.69 -24.95
C LYS A 7 -23.96 18.65 -25.74
N LYS A 8 -25.08 18.05 -25.22
CA LYS A 8 -26.33 17.92 -25.98
C LYS A 8 -27.31 19.07 -25.75
N GLY A 9 -28.00 19.48 -26.82
CA GLY A 9 -29.07 20.48 -26.82
C GLY A 9 -28.62 21.91 -27.00
N ILE A 10 -29.59 22.79 -27.24
CA ILE A 10 -29.35 24.23 -27.56
C ILE A 10 -28.76 24.96 -26.34
N THR A 11 -29.17 24.62 -25.15
CA THR A 11 -28.68 25.20 -23.88
C THR A 11 -27.19 24.93 -23.62
N ARG A 12 -26.57 24.02 -24.37
CA ARG A 12 -25.15 23.65 -24.25
C ARG A 12 -24.26 24.32 -25.33
N ILE A 13 -24.76 25.34 -26.05
CA ILE A 13 -23.94 26.13 -26.97
C ILE A 13 -22.71 26.72 -26.27
N PRO A 14 -22.80 27.37 -25.09
CA PRO A 14 -21.61 27.89 -24.39
C PRO A 14 -20.59 26.81 -24.06
N HIS A 15 -21.04 25.65 -23.59
CA HIS A 15 -20.17 24.51 -23.26
C HIS A 15 -19.41 23.99 -24.47
N ARG A 16 -20.10 23.80 -25.61
CA ARG A 16 -19.44 23.39 -26.86
C ARG A 16 -18.47 24.45 -27.38
N SER A 17 -18.76 25.73 -27.15
CA SER A 17 -17.81 26.82 -27.49
C SER A 17 -16.52 26.68 -26.66
N LEU A 18 -16.62 26.34 -25.39
CA LEU A 18 -15.45 26.07 -24.53
C LEU A 18 -14.68 24.81 -24.97
N PHE A 19 -15.38 23.74 -25.37
CA PHE A 19 -14.72 22.56 -25.94
C PHE A 19 -13.99 22.90 -27.25
N LYS A 20 -14.56 23.76 -28.11
CA LYS A 20 -13.88 24.25 -29.31
C LYS A 20 -12.65 25.10 -28.99
N ALA A 21 -12.67 25.87 -27.88
CA ALA A 21 -11.50 26.61 -27.40
C ALA A 21 -10.34 25.69 -26.96
N LEU A 22 -10.64 24.44 -26.59
CA LEU A 22 -9.65 23.38 -26.35
C LEU A 22 -9.13 22.74 -27.65
N GLY A 23 -9.59 23.20 -28.82
CA GLY A 23 -9.21 22.64 -30.12
C GLY A 23 -10.01 21.43 -30.57
N LEU A 24 -11.09 21.06 -29.87
CA LEU A 24 -11.89 19.89 -30.25
C LEU A 24 -12.74 20.12 -31.47
N THR A 25 -12.75 19.15 -32.37
CA THR A 25 -13.65 19.08 -33.52
C THR A 25 -15.06 18.70 -33.11
N ASP A 26 -16.06 18.94 -33.97
CA ASP A 26 -17.42 18.51 -33.72
C ASP A 26 -17.55 16.99 -33.60
N GLU A 27 -16.68 16.23 -34.27
CA GLU A 27 -16.60 14.77 -34.17
C GLU A 27 -16.13 14.34 -32.78
N GLU A 28 -15.07 14.93 -32.28
CA GLU A 28 -14.54 14.61 -30.92
C GLU A 28 -15.55 14.98 -29.83
N ILE A 29 -16.29 16.08 -29.97
CA ILE A 29 -17.34 16.47 -29.00
C ILE A 29 -18.49 15.47 -29.02
N ARG A 30 -18.82 14.84 -30.15
CA ARG A 30 -19.87 13.81 -30.23
C ARG A 30 -19.50 12.50 -29.53
N ARG A 31 -18.21 12.15 -29.50
CA ARG A 31 -17.70 10.88 -28.92
C ARG A 31 -17.89 10.81 -27.41
N PRO A 32 -17.80 9.60 -26.81
CA PRO A 32 -17.68 9.47 -25.37
C PRO A 32 -16.47 10.22 -24.82
N MET A 33 -16.65 10.93 -23.70
CA MET A 33 -15.59 11.72 -23.03
C MET A 33 -15.00 10.89 -21.89
N ILE A 34 -13.70 10.57 -22.02
CA ILE A 34 -12.98 9.72 -21.07
C ILE A 34 -12.02 10.56 -20.25
N GLY A 35 -12.21 10.57 -18.92
CA GLY A 35 -11.29 11.24 -18.01
C GLY A 35 -10.05 10.38 -17.75
N ILE A 36 -8.85 10.98 -17.87
CA ILE A 36 -7.57 10.34 -17.55
C ILE A 36 -7.04 10.99 -16.27
N VAL A 37 -7.13 10.28 -15.18
CA VAL A 37 -6.67 10.75 -13.86
C VAL A 37 -5.19 10.41 -13.74
N ASN A 38 -4.32 11.39 -13.93
CA ASN A 38 -2.87 11.18 -13.93
C ASN A 38 -2.22 11.80 -12.69
N SER A 39 -1.46 11.01 -11.96
CA SER A 39 -0.69 11.46 -10.79
C SER A 39 0.78 11.75 -11.10
N GLN A 40 1.11 12.05 -12.35
CA GLN A 40 2.46 12.48 -12.74
C GLN A 40 2.99 13.57 -11.81
N ASN A 41 4.28 13.46 -11.47
CA ASN A 41 4.92 14.36 -10.52
C ASN A 41 6.45 14.26 -10.65
N ASP A 42 7.13 15.40 -10.74
CA ASP A 42 8.59 15.46 -10.95
C ASP A 42 9.41 15.07 -9.72
N ILE A 43 8.82 15.15 -8.50
CA ILE A 43 9.53 14.83 -7.26
C ILE A 43 9.41 13.35 -6.88
N ILE A 44 8.52 12.58 -7.52
CA ILE A 44 8.29 11.18 -7.16
C ILE A 44 8.92 10.28 -8.23
N PRO A 45 9.99 9.52 -7.94
CA PRO A 45 10.63 8.63 -8.93
C PRO A 45 9.64 7.66 -9.58
N GLY A 46 8.66 7.17 -8.81
CA GLY A 46 7.60 6.30 -9.30
C GLY A 46 6.61 6.97 -10.26
N HIS A 47 6.59 8.29 -10.36
CA HIS A 47 5.60 9.06 -11.13
C HIS A 47 6.20 9.88 -12.28
N LEU A 48 7.52 9.98 -12.35
CA LEU A 48 8.22 10.80 -13.34
C LEU A 48 7.80 10.50 -14.79
N HIS A 49 7.55 9.22 -15.11
CA HIS A 49 7.23 8.73 -16.46
C HIS A 49 5.72 8.54 -16.73
N LEU A 50 4.84 8.97 -15.81
CA LEU A 50 3.40 8.70 -15.96
C LEU A 50 2.75 9.50 -17.09
N ASP A 51 3.35 10.57 -17.56
CA ASP A 51 2.87 11.27 -18.77
C ASP A 51 3.03 10.41 -20.03
N ASP A 52 4.10 9.62 -20.15
CA ASP A 52 4.27 8.66 -21.26
C ASP A 52 3.18 7.57 -21.20
N ILE A 53 2.84 7.10 -20.01
CA ILE A 53 1.73 6.16 -19.78
C ILE A 53 0.40 6.82 -20.19
N ALA A 54 0.17 8.06 -19.76
CA ALA A 54 -1.05 8.80 -20.10
C ALA A 54 -1.20 9.01 -21.61
N GLU A 55 -0.14 9.35 -22.32
CA GLU A 55 -0.18 9.48 -23.79
C GLU A 55 -0.48 8.14 -24.47
N ALA A 56 0.07 7.03 -23.96
CA ALA A 56 -0.26 5.70 -24.46
C ALA A 56 -1.75 5.35 -24.22
N VAL A 57 -2.29 5.65 -23.02
CA VAL A 57 -3.73 5.48 -22.72
C VAL A 57 -4.59 6.34 -23.66
N LYS A 58 -4.25 7.62 -23.84
CA LYS A 58 -4.97 8.54 -24.77
C LYS A 58 -4.98 8.00 -26.20
N ALA A 59 -3.85 7.44 -26.67
CA ALA A 59 -3.79 6.80 -27.97
C ALA A 59 -4.79 5.62 -28.05
N GLY A 60 -4.84 4.74 -27.05
CA GLY A 60 -5.80 3.63 -26.99
C GLY A 60 -7.25 4.10 -26.98
N VAL A 61 -7.59 5.13 -26.18
CA VAL A 61 -8.94 5.73 -26.16
C VAL A 61 -9.34 6.27 -27.52
N ARG A 62 -8.45 7.01 -28.21
CA ARG A 62 -8.73 7.55 -29.56
C ARG A 62 -8.91 6.45 -30.59
N MET A 63 -8.09 5.38 -30.54
CA MET A 63 -8.21 4.21 -31.42
C MET A 63 -9.56 3.52 -31.27
N ALA A 64 -10.12 3.50 -30.06
CA ALA A 64 -11.43 2.90 -29.77
C ALA A 64 -12.60 3.91 -29.90
N GLY A 65 -12.37 5.12 -30.43
CA GLY A 65 -13.43 6.09 -30.76
C GLY A 65 -13.88 6.99 -29.59
N GLY A 66 -13.10 7.08 -28.51
CA GLY A 66 -13.32 8.01 -27.39
C GLY A 66 -12.54 9.32 -27.53
N THR A 67 -12.91 10.33 -26.74
CA THR A 67 -12.19 11.60 -26.60
C THR A 67 -11.60 11.69 -25.19
N PRO A 68 -10.26 11.59 -25.04
CA PRO A 68 -9.61 11.60 -23.74
C PRO A 68 -9.35 13.01 -23.22
N PHE A 69 -9.56 13.20 -21.90
CA PHE A 69 -9.23 14.43 -21.17
C PHE A 69 -8.41 14.09 -19.94
N GLN A 70 -7.18 14.57 -19.86
CA GLN A 70 -6.32 14.38 -18.70
C GLN A 70 -6.57 15.47 -17.67
N PHE A 71 -6.60 15.07 -16.39
CA PHE A 71 -6.54 15.97 -15.25
C PHE A 71 -5.66 15.39 -14.13
N PRO A 72 -5.02 16.23 -13.30
CA PRO A 72 -4.06 15.78 -12.32
C PRO A 72 -4.72 15.24 -11.05
N ALA A 73 -4.05 14.30 -10.40
CA ALA A 73 -4.19 14.02 -8.99
C ALA A 73 -2.85 14.27 -8.30
N ILE A 74 -2.89 14.71 -7.02
CA ILE A 74 -1.66 14.91 -6.25
C ILE A 74 -1.01 13.57 -5.91
N GLY A 75 0.28 13.60 -5.53
CA GLY A 75 1.01 12.46 -4.99
C GLY A 75 1.99 12.90 -3.91
N VAL A 76 2.26 12.01 -2.96
CA VAL A 76 3.32 12.14 -1.96
C VAL A 76 4.25 10.94 -2.11
N CYS A 77 5.56 11.17 -2.14
CA CYS A 77 6.55 10.10 -2.12
C CYS A 77 6.85 9.73 -0.67
N ASP A 78 6.42 8.55 -0.26
CA ASP A 78 6.68 8.04 1.10
C ASP A 78 8.18 7.95 1.39
N GLY A 79 8.98 7.49 0.44
CA GLY A 79 10.43 7.38 0.60
C GLY A 79 11.13 8.72 0.86
N ILE A 80 10.76 9.77 0.13
CA ILE A 80 11.31 11.13 0.32
C ILE A 80 10.75 11.78 1.59
N ALA A 81 9.50 11.49 1.96
CA ALA A 81 8.87 12.01 3.17
C ALA A 81 9.30 11.28 4.46
N MET A 82 9.96 10.12 4.34
CA MET A 82 10.34 9.26 5.46
C MET A 82 11.32 9.95 6.42
N GLY A 83 11.13 9.74 7.74
CA GLY A 83 12.06 10.22 8.77
C GLY A 83 11.98 11.72 9.07
N HIS A 84 10.96 12.45 8.59
CA HIS A 84 10.72 13.85 8.92
C HIS A 84 9.22 14.19 8.94
N GLU A 85 8.86 15.41 9.32
CA GLU A 85 7.46 15.89 9.45
C GLU A 85 6.60 15.70 8.19
N GLY A 86 7.20 15.64 7.00
CA GLY A 86 6.52 15.39 5.73
C GLY A 86 5.76 14.06 5.71
N MET A 87 6.22 13.06 6.46
CA MET A 87 5.60 11.73 6.48
C MET A 87 4.19 11.73 7.08
N LYS A 88 3.85 12.72 7.91
CA LYS A 88 2.49 12.93 8.43
C LYS A 88 1.49 13.24 7.32
N TYR A 89 1.95 13.73 6.17
CA TYR A 89 1.10 14.08 5.02
C TYR A 89 0.89 12.92 4.03
N SER A 90 1.60 11.81 4.20
CA SER A 90 1.49 10.66 3.30
C SER A 90 0.10 10.03 3.37
N LEU A 91 -0.30 9.42 4.50
CA LEU A 91 -1.59 8.72 4.59
C LEU A 91 -2.79 9.66 4.36
N ILE A 92 -2.72 10.88 4.86
CA ILE A 92 -3.82 11.84 4.69
C ILE A 92 -4.06 12.21 3.23
N SER A 93 -3.05 12.09 2.36
CA SER A 93 -3.20 12.34 0.92
C SER A 93 -4.15 11.34 0.27
N ARG A 94 -4.29 10.13 0.80
CA ARG A 94 -5.21 9.10 0.29
C ARG A 94 -6.66 9.60 0.23
N GLU A 95 -7.15 10.19 1.33
CA GLU A 95 -8.51 10.75 1.40
C GLU A 95 -8.64 11.96 0.46
N HIS A 96 -7.65 12.86 0.48
CA HIS A 96 -7.68 14.04 -0.37
C HIS A 96 -7.64 13.72 -1.87
N ILE A 97 -6.89 12.68 -2.26
CA ILE A 97 -6.88 12.17 -3.64
C ILE A 97 -8.27 11.69 -4.02
N ALA A 98 -8.90 10.88 -3.16
CA ALA A 98 -10.25 10.38 -3.41
C ALA A 98 -11.25 11.54 -3.60
N ASP A 99 -11.24 12.51 -2.68
CA ASP A 99 -12.13 13.69 -2.71
C ASP A 99 -11.89 14.55 -3.96
N SER A 100 -10.63 14.85 -4.29
CA SER A 100 -10.30 15.73 -5.42
C SER A 100 -10.70 15.12 -6.77
N VAL A 101 -10.51 13.82 -6.95
CA VAL A 101 -10.92 13.10 -8.15
C VAL A 101 -12.45 13.03 -8.25
N GLU A 102 -13.12 12.78 -7.15
CA GLU A 102 -14.59 12.79 -7.08
C GLU A 102 -15.14 14.17 -7.50
N ILE A 103 -14.62 15.27 -6.94
CA ILE A 103 -15.01 16.64 -7.30
C ILE A 103 -14.84 16.89 -8.80
N MET A 104 -13.67 16.54 -9.37
CA MET A 104 -13.41 16.74 -10.79
C MET A 104 -14.36 15.95 -11.69
N ALA A 105 -14.58 14.67 -11.40
CA ALA A 105 -15.40 13.78 -12.21
C ALA A 105 -16.91 14.05 -12.06
N MET A 106 -17.34 14.65 -10.95
CA MET A 106 -18.73 15.08 -10.76
C MET A 106 -18.99 16.45 -11.40
N ALA A 107 -18.05 17.38 -11.29
CA ALA A 107 -18.15 18.69 -11.94
C ALA A 107 -18.10 18.59 -13.48
N HIS A 108 -17.31 17.65 -14.01
CA HIS A 108 -17.15 17.37 -15.44
C HIS A 108 -17.58 15.92 -15.69
N PRO A 109 -18.86 15.65 -15.97
CA PRO A 109 -19.41 14.29 -16.00
C PRO A 109 -18.88 13.46 -17.17
N PHE A 110 -17.66 12.93 -17.02
CA PHE A 110 -17.05 11.96 -17.93
C PHE A 110 -17.90 10.69 -18.02
N ASP A 111 -17.82 10.03 -19.17
CA ASP A 111 -18.54 8.75 -19.41
C ASP A 111 -17.84 7.56 -18.76
N ALA A 112 -16.50 7.60 -18.68
CA ALA A 112 -15.65 6.61 -18.04
C ALA A 112 -14.33 7.24 -17.59
N LEU A 113 -13.56 6.55 -16.74
CA LEU A 113 -12.28 7.01 -16.21
C LEU A 113 -11.16 5.99 -16.40
N VAL A 114 -9.95 6.48 -16.70
CA VAL A 114 -8.71 5.70 -16.59
C VAL A 114 -7.86 6.33 -15.51
N PHE A 115 -7.44 5.53 -14.53
CA PHE A 115 -6.62 5.97 -13.40
C PHE A 115 -5.18 5.55 -13.62
N ILE A 116 -4.24 6.49 -13.42
CA ILE A 116 -2.81 6.28 -13.60
C ILE A 116 -2.07 6.58 -12.28
N PRO A 117 -2.13 5.68 -11.28
CA PRO A 117 -1.36 5.77 -10.05
C PRO A 117 -0.03 5.00 -10.17
N ASN A 118 0.84 5.13 -9.13
CA ASN A 118 1.94 4.18 -8.96
C ASN A 118 2.42 4.02 -7.50
N CYS A 119 2.36 5.06 -6.66
CA CYS A 119 2.90 5.02 -5.29
C CYS A 119 1.84 4.80 -4.21
N ASP A 120 2.31 4.61 -3.01
CA ASP A 120 1.74 4.02 -1.81
C ASP A 120 0.28 4.41 -1.52
N LYS A 121 -0.01 5.70 -1.39
CA LYS A 121 -1.33 6.22 -0.98
C LYS A 121 -2.17 6.68 -2.16
N ILE A 122 -1.51 6.88 -3.32
CA ILE A 122 -2.17 7.30 -4.55
C ILE A 122 -3.02 6.15 -5.10
N VAL A 123 -2.49 4.92 -5.11
CA VAL A 123 -3.22 3.74 -5.60
C VAL A 123 -4.53 3.54 -4.82
N PRO A 124 -4.53 3.37 -3.48
CA PRO A 124 -5.78 3.19 -2.73
C PRO A 124 -6.68 4.42 -2.80
N GLY A 125 -6.15 5.65 -2.80
CA GLY A 125 -6.94 6.87 -2.93
C GLY A 125 -7.72 6.93 -4.24
N MET A 126 -7.10 6.57 -5.35
CA MET A 126 -7.77 6.49 -6.64
C MET A 126 -8.79 5.35 -6.72
N ILE A 127 -8.53 4.18 -6.09
CA ILE A 127 -9.51 3.08 -6.01
C ILE A 127 -10.74 3.55 -5.21
N MET A 128 -10.55 4.23 -4.08
CA MET A 128 -11.65 4.80 -3.30
C MET A 128 -12.48 5.79 -4.13
N ALA A 129 -11.84 6.68 -4.92
CA ALA A 129 -12.53 7.57 -5.83
C ALA A 129 -13.36 6.83 -6.89
N ALA A 130 -12.77 5.81 -7.53
CA ALA A 130 -13.47 5.00 -8.54
C ALA A 130 -14.72 4.32 -7.96
N LEU A 131 -14.62 3.80 -6.72
CA LEU A 131 -15.72 3.15 -6.03
C LEU A 131 -16.83 4.13 -5.61
N ARG A 132 -16.48 5.33 -5.12
CA ARG A 132 -17.45 6.37 -4.78
C ARG A 132 -18.21 6.84 -6.02
N LEU A 133 -17.50 7.09 -7.11
CA LEU A 133 -18.07 7.52 -8.39
C LEU A 133 -18.90 6.43 -9.08
N ASN A 134 -18.45 5.21 -9.00
CA ASN A 134 -19.06 4.01 -9.61
C ASN A 134 -19.47 4.21 -11.08
N ILE A 135 -18.55 4.72 -11.88
CA ILE A 135 -18.66 4.79 -13.34
C ILE A 135 -17.60 3.88 -13.97
N PRO A 136 -17.77 3.39 -15.20
CA PRO A 136 -16.78 2.50 -15.83
C PRO A 136 -15.36 3.02 -15.66
N SER A 137 -14.48 2.20 -15.09
CA SER A 137 -13.14 2.62 -14.70
C SER A 137 -12.13 1.49 -14.88
N ILE A 138 -10.89 1.85 -15.23
CA ILE A 138 -9.76 0.93 -15.35
C ILE A 138 -8.50 1.58 -14.79
N PHE A 139 -7.59 0.76 -14.24
CA PHE A 139 -6.34 1.21 -13.65
C PHE A 139 -5.13 0.79 -14.51
N VAL A 140 -4.19 1.71 -14.64
CA VAL A 140 -2.89 1.49 -15.30
C VAL A 140 -1.80 2.02 -14.39
N SER A 141 -1.14 1.14 -13.66
CA SER A 141 -0.01 1.53 -12.80
C SER A 141 1.22 1.89 -13.63
N GLY A 142 2.08 2.76 -13.09
CA GLY A 142 3.35 3.09 -13.73
C GLY A 142 4.34 1.91 -13.78
N GLY A 143 4.17 0.92 -12.92
CA GLY A 143 5.02 -0.26 -12.80
C GLY A 143 6.20 -0.09 -11.85
N PRO A 144 6.82 -1.19 -11.38
CA PRO A 144 7.99 -1.19 -10.50
C PRO A 144 9.25 -0.77 -11.26
N MET A 145 10.18 -0.11 -10.55
CA MET A 145 11.54 0.10 -11.07
C MET A 145 12.31 -1.22 -11.08
N MET A 146 13.35 -1.27 -11.89
CA MET A 146 14.33 -2.37 -11.83
C MET A 146 15.14 -2.27 -10.53
N PRO A 147 15.61 -3.38 -9.95
CA PRO A 147 16.57 -3.32 -8.85
C PRO A 147 17.90 -2.74 -9.34
N GLY A 148 18.61 -2.06 -8.44
CA GLY A 148 19.99 -1.71 -8.65
C GLY A 148 20.92 -2.89 -8.43
N TYR A 149 22.21 -2.68 -8.70
CA TYR A 149 23.25 -3.71 -8.48
C TYR A 149 24.50 -3.08 -7.90
N PHE A 150 24.98 -3.65 -6.81
CA PHE A 150 26.28 -3.28 -6.21
C PHE A 150 26.98 -4.54 -5.70
N ASN A 151 28.25 -4.72 -6.04
CA ASN A 151 29.06 -5.89 -5.67
C ASN A 151 28.38 -7.24 -6.02
N GLY A 152 27.70 -7.32 -7.17
CA GLY A 152 27.02 -8.52 -7.64
C GLY A 152 25.69 -8.86 -6.92
N LYS A 153 25.22 -7.99 -6.03
CA LYS A 153 23.95 -8.15 -5.33
C LYS A 153 22.90 -7.16 -5.84
N LYS A 154 21.65 -7.60 -5.90
CA LYS A 154 20.51 -6.71 -6.13
C LYS A 154 20.40 -5.72 -4.96
N MET A 155 20.10 -4.48 -5.29
CA MET A 155 19.91 -3.38 -4.35
C MET A 155 18.53 -2.77 -4.51
N THR A 156 17.95 -2.35 -3.39
CA THR A 156 16.67 -1.64 -3.32
C THR A 156 16.81 -0.43 -2.40
N VAL A 157 15.77 0.39 -2.29
CA VAL A 157 15.77 1.52 -1.35
C VAL A 157 15.96 1.07 0.12
N THR A 158 15.59 -0.18 0.47
CA THR A 158 15.82 -0.73 1.82
C THR A 158 17.30 -0.75 2.15
N ASP A 159 18.15 -1.15 1.19
CA ASP A 159 19.59 -1.23 1.38
C ASP A 159 20.19 0.16 1.67
N ALA A 160 19.64 1.21 1.03
CA ALA A 160 20.04 2.59 1.31
C ALA A 160 19.62 3.04 2.73
N PHE A 161 18.43 2.65 3.21
CA PHE A 161 18.00 2.93 4.57
C PHE A 161 18.81 2.14 5.62
N GLU A 162 19.11 0.87 5.36
CA GLU A 162 19.96 0.05 6.25
C GLU A 162 21.41 0.58 6.31
N ALA A 163 21.91 1.15 5.21
CA ALA A 163 23.23 1.76 5.17
C ALA A 163 23.39 2.93 6.17
N VAL A 164 22.31 3.62 6.53
CA VAL A 164 22.34 4.67 7.57
C VAL A 164 22.80 4.08 8.91
N GLY A 165 22.19 2.97 9.35
CA GLY A 165 22.56 2.28 10.59
C GLY A 165 23.97 1.70 10.52
N ALA A 166 24.33 1.08 9.38
CA ALA A 166 25.67 0.51 9.17
C ALA A 166 26.78 1.58 9.17
N ALA A 167 26.51 2.73 8.56
CA ALA A 167 27.44 3.88 8.57
C ALA A 167 27.57 4.47 9.98
N GLY A 168 26.47 4.64 10.71
CA GLY A 168 26.48 5.09 12.10
C GLY A 168 27.27 4.15 13.03
N ALA A 169 27.22 2.84 12.76
CA ALA A 169 28.03 1.83 13.47
C ALA A 169 29.46 1.67 12.93
N ASN A 170 29.90 2.50 11.98
CA ASN A 170 31.21 2.42 11.29
C ASN A 170 31.49 1.06 10.62
N LYS A 171 30.45 0.36 10.16
CA LYS A 171 30.57 -0.93 9.48
C LYS A 171 30.83 -0.82 7.98
N ILE A 172 30.56 0.32 7.37
CA ILE A 172 30.78 0.61 5.94
C ILE A 172 31.58 1.91 5.77
N SER A 173 32.34 2.00 4.66
CA SER A 173 33.14 3.17 4.34
C SER A 173 32.29 4.29 3.72
N LYS A 174 32.83 5.52 3.68
CA LYS A 174 32.19 6.64 2.96
C LYS A 174 32.05 6.37 1.46
N ASN A 175 32.97 5.62 0.89
CA ASN A 175 32.90 5.24 -0.52
C ASN A 175 31.73 4.27 -0.76
N ASP A 176 31.55 3.28 0.13
CA ASP A 176 30.40 2.34 0.04
C ASP A 176 29.08 3.08 0.16
N VAL A 177 28.97 4.06 1.05
CA VAL A 177 27.77 4.92 1.18
C VAL A 177 27.45 5.60 -0.16
N SER A 178 28.46 6.23 -0.80
CA SER A 178 28.26 6.91 -2.08
C SER A 178 27.85 5.95 -3.20
N GLU A 179 28.41 4.75 -3.23
CA GLU A 179 28.04 3.72 -4.20
C GLU A 179 26.61 3.21 -3.96
N ILE A 180 26.22 2.99 -2.70
CA ILE A 180 24.84 2.60 -2.34
C ILE A 180 23.86 3.68 -2.78
N GLU A 181 24.13 4.96 -2.53
CA GLU A 181 23.30 6.09 -2.99
C GLU A 181 23.10 6.08 -4.51
N ASN A 182 24.17 5.82 -5.28
CA ASN A 182 24.13 5.84 -6.74
C ASN A 182 23.38 4.65 -7.35
N TYR A 183 23.40 3.47 -6.70
CA TYR A 183 22.92 2.23 -7.32
C TYR A 183 21.63 1.66 -6.75
N SER A 184 21.14 2.11 -5.57
CA SER A 184 19.96 1.52 -4.95
C SER A 184 18.66 1.78 -5.73
N CYS A 185 18.53 2.92 -6.41
CA CYS A 185 17.33 3.32 -7.15
C CYS A 185 17.70 3.76 -8.58
N PRO A 186 17.85 2.82 -9.53
CA PRO A 186 18.51 3.11 -10.81
C PRO A 186 17.62 3.79 -11.86
N GLY A 187 16.33 4.06 -11.60
CA GLY A 187 15.44 4.64 -12.60
C GLY A 187 14.02 4.93 -12.13
N CYS A 188 13.14 5.19 -13.10
CA CYS A 188 11.73 5.43 -12.81
C CYS A 188 10.98 4.14 -12.43
N GLY A 189 9.86 4.30 -11.75
CA GLY A 189 8.99 3.23 -11.28
C GLY A 189 8.78 3.29 -9.75
N SER A 190 7.78 2.56 -9.25
CA SER A 190 7.64 2.30 -7.82
C SER A 190 8.82 1.47 -7.31
N CYS A 191 8.99 1.37 -5.99
CA CYS A 191 10.12 0.61 -5.41
C CYS A 191 10.24 -0.79 -6.02
N ALA A 192 11.48 -1.35 -6.13
CA ALA A 192 11.69 -2.66 -6.75
C ALA A 192 11.16 -3.84 -5.92
N GLY A 193 11.11 -3.71 -4.57
CA GLY A 193 10.65 -4.74 -3.64
C GLY A 193 9.13 -4.76 -3.42
N MET A 194 8.65 -5.72 -2.61
CA MET A 194 7.25 -5.85 -2.20
C MET A 194 6.95 -4.91 -1.02
N PHE A 195 7.02 -3.61 -1.31
CA PHE A 195 6.65 -2.53 -0.40
C PHE A 195 5.20 -2.09 -0.66
N THR A 196 4.74 -1.03 -0.02
CA THR A 196 3.32 -0.65 -0.08
C THR A 196 2.83 -0.32 -1.49
N ALA A 197 3.62 0.44 -2.28
CA ALA A 197 3.28 0.79 -3.66
C ALA A 197 2.98 -0.46 -4.51
N ASN A 198 3.90 -1.40 -4.52
CA ASN A 198 3.75 -2.64 -5.29
C ASN A 198 2.70 -3.57 -4.70
N SER A 199 2.57 -3.65 -3.38
CA SER A 199 1.47 -4.38 -2.74
C SER A 199 0.13 -3.89 -3.27
N MET A 200 -0.11 -2.58 -3.28
CA MET A 200 -1.38 -2.01 -3.75
C MET A 200 -1.55 -2.11 -5.28
N ASN A 201 -0.48 -2.00 -6.07
CA ASN A 201 -0.54 -2.24 -7.53
C ASN A 201 -0.88 -3.71 -7.84
N CYS A 202 -0.33 -4.66 -7.09
CA CYS A 202 -0.69 -6.08 -7.17
C CYS A 202 -2.15 -6.31 -6.78
N MET A 203 -2.60 -5.73 -5.66
CA MET A 203 -4.00 -5.84 -5.23
C MET A 203 -4.96 -5.25 -6.26
N THR A 204 -4.61 -4.15 -6.92
CA THR A 204 -5.41 -3.55 -8.00
C THR A 204 -5.65 -4.54 -9.15
N GLU A 205 -4.63 -5.31 -9.54
CA GLU A 205 -4.74 -6.36 -10.57
C GLU A 205 -5.57 -7.55 -10.07
N ILE A 206 -5.29 -8.04 -8.86
CA ILE A 206 -5.97 -9.21 -8.28
C ILE A 206 -7.47 -8.95 -8.05
N ILE A 207 -7.84 -7.77 -7.56
CA ILE A 207 -9.25 -7.35 -7.43
C ILE A 207 -9.95 -7.34 -8.79
N GLY A 208 -9.20 -7.17 -9.87
CA GLY A 208 -9.71 -7.13 -11.23
C GLY A 208 -9.87 -5.73 -11.83
N LEU A 209 -9.34 -4.68 -11.18
CA LEU A 209 -9.42 -3.28 -11.66
C LEU A 209 -8.30 -2.91 -12.66
N GLY A 210 -7.24 -3.72 -12.77
CA GLY A 210 -6.15 -3.60 -13.75
C GLY A 210 -6.08 -4.79 -14.68
N LEU A 211 -5.53 -4.61 -15.88
CA LEU A 211 -5.25 -5.72 -16.80
C LEU A 211 -4.14 -6.63 -16.23
N PRO A 212 -4.10 -7.93 -16.61
CA PRO A 212 -3.00 -8.82 -16.26
C PRO A 212 -1.62 -8.22 -16.58
N GLY A 213 -0.73 -8.21 -15.59
CA GLY A 213 0.59 -7.57 -15.67
C GLY A 213 0.62 -6.13 -15.12
N ASN A 214 -0.53 -5.58 -14.73
CA ASN A 214 -0.59 -4.21 -14.18
C ASN A 214 0.32 -4.02 -12.95
N GLY A 215 0.35 -4.99 -12.03
CA GLY A 215 1.13 -4.91 -10.79
C GLY A 215 2.62 -5.24 -10.96
N THR A 216 3.02 -5.96 -12.01
CA THR A 216 4.36 -6.59 -12.07
C THR A 216 5.22 -6.20 -13.26
N VAL A 217 4.66 -5.81 -14.41
CA VAL A 217 5.45 -5.38 -15.57
C VAL A 217 6.32 -4.18 -15.19
N PRO A 218 7.66 -4.24 -15.36
CA PRO A 218 8.54 -3.12 -15.01
C PRO A 218 8.22 -1.83 -15.75
N ALA A 219 8.45 -0.68 -15.10
CA ALA A 219 8.17 0.65 -15.65
C ALA A 219 8.85 0.91 -17.00
N VAL A 220 10.10 0.47 -17.13
CA VAL A 220 10.93 0.69 -18.34
C VAL A 220 10.67 -0.32 -19.46
N ASN A 221 9.83 -1.33 -19.24
CA ASN A 221 9.57 -2.37 -20.23
C ASN A 221 8.53 -1.90 -21.27
N ALA A 222 8.79 -2.15 -22.56
CA ALA A 222 7.86 -1.81 -23.64
C ALA A 222 6.47 -2.46 -23.49
N ALA A 223 6.36 -3.56 -22.74
CA ALA A 223 5.07 -4.17 -22.40
C ALA A 223 4.20 -3.23 -21.56
N ARG A 224 4.79 -2.34 -20.72
CA ARG A 224 4.05 -1.34 -19.94
C ARG A 224 3.30 -0.36 -20.86
N ILE A 225 3.94 0.10 -21.94
CA ILE A 225 3.32 0.99 -22.92
C ILE A 225 2.21 0.28 -23.70
N ARG A 226 2.41 -1.02 -24.07
CA ARG A 226 1.34 -1.80 -24.71
C ARG A 226 0.13 -1.96 -23.80
N LEU A 227 0.37 -2.33 -22.54
CA LEU A 227 -0.69 -2.47 -21.52
C LEU A 227 -1.48 -1.15 -21.36
N ALA A 228 -0.80 0.00 -21.36
CA ALA A 228 -1.45 1.30 -21.28
C ALA A 228 -2.36 1.58 -22.48
N LYS A 229 -1.93 1.27 -23.70
CA LYS A 229 -2.76 1.39 -24.91
C LYS A 229 -3.96 0.43 -24.87
N GLU A 230 -3.74 -0.82 -24.44
CA GLU A 230 -4.80 -1.82 -24.29
C GLU A 230 -5.84 -1.37 -23.27
N ALA A 231 -5.42 -0.82 -22.13
CA ALA A 231 -6.33 -0.27 -21.12
C ALA A 231 -7.15 0.90 -21.68
N GLY A 232 -6.52 1.78 -22.51
CA GLY A 232 -7.22 2.87 -23.22
C GLY A 232 -8.26 2.37 -24.22
N MET A 233 -8.05 1.23 -24.87
CA MET A 233 -9.08 0.60 -25.71
C MET A 233 -10.14 -0.10 -24.84
N LYS A 234 -9.73 -0.79 -23.79
CA LYS A 234 -10.59 -1.58 -22.90
C LYS A 234 -11.62 -0.74 -22.15
N ILE A 235 -11.29 0.50 -21.77
CA ILE A 235 -12.25 1.38 -21.09
C ILE A 235 -13.49 1.67 -21.95
N MET A 236 -13.35 1.68 -23.28
CA MET A 236 -14.47 1.86 -24.19
C MET A 236 -15.38 0.64 -24.22
N GLU A 237 -14.82 -0.58 -24.15
CA GLU A 237 -15.61 -1.81 -24.02
C GLU A 237 -16.34 -1.88 -22.67
N LEU A 238 -15.67 -1.45 -21.57
CA LEU A 238 -16.30 -1.41 -20.24
C LEU A 238 -17.47 -0.41 -20.23
N LEU A 239 -17.32 0.74 -20.88
CA LEU A 239 -18.38 1.72 -21.03
C LEU A 239 -19.57 1.14 -21.82
N GLU A 240 -19.32 0.45 -22.93
CA GLU A 240 -20.34 -0.20 -23.75
C GLU A 240 -21.10 -1.28 -22.98
N LYS A 241 -20.39 -2.10 -22.20
CA LYS A 241 -20.95 -3.18 -21.39
C LYS A 241 -21.58 -2.68 -20.07
N GLY A 242 -21.34 -1.42 -19.69
CA GLY A 242 -21.81 -0.86 -18.42
C GLY A 242 -21.16 -1.47 -17.18
N ILE A 243 -19.93 -2.03 -17.29
CA ILE A 243 -19.21 -2.64 -16.17
C ILE A 243 -18.56 -1.52 -15.34
N CYS A 244 -18.96 -1.42 -14.08
CA CYS A 244 -18.53 -0.41 -13.14
C CYS A 244 -17.65 -1.00 -12.02
N PRO A 245 -16.87 -0.19 -11.26
CA PRO A 245 -16.00 -0.69 -10.20
C PRO A 245 -16.69 -1.54 -9.14
N ARG A 246 -17.94 -1.22 -8.76
CA ARG A 246 -18.69 -2.02 -7.76
C ARG A 246 -19.21 -3.35 -8.29
N ASP A 247 -19.23 -3.55 -9.60
CA ASP A 247 -19.51 -4.88 -10.19
C ASP A 247 -18.28 -5.80 -10.06
N ILE A 248 -17.08 -5.22 -9.98
CA ILE A 248 -15.79 -5.91 -9.89
C ILE A 248 -15.37 -6.09 -8.44
N VAL A 249 -15.47 -5.02 -7.63
CA VAL A 249 -15.08 -5.02 -6.23
C VAL A 249 -16.23 -5.57 -5.38
N THR A 250 -16.13 -6.86 -5.08
CA THR A 250 -17.10 -7.64 -4.29
C THR A 250 -16.40 -8.25 -3.08
N ASN A 251 -17.14 -8.89 -2.17
CA ASN A 251 -16.54 -9.64 -1.07
C ASN A 251 -15.60 -10.74 -1.57
N ASP A 252 -15.94 -11.41 -2.68
CA ASP A 252 -15.16 -12.50 -3.26
C ASP A 252 -13.87 -11.98 -3.91
N SER A 253 -13.91 -10.86 -4.64
CA SER A 253 -12.70 -10.26 -5.21
C SER A 253 -11.79 -9.66 -4.13
N LEU A 254 -12.34 -9.14 -3.02
CA LEU A 254 -11.58 -8.72 -1.85
C LEU A 254 -10.99 -9.91 -1.08
N HIS A 255 -11.69 -11.05 -1.02
CA HIS A 255 -11.14 -12.30 -0.51
C HIS A 255 -9.94 -12.75 -1.35
N ASN A 256 -10.05 -12.72 -2.68
CA ASN A 256 -8.93 -13.01 -3.59
C ASN A 256 -7.73 -12.10 -3.33
N ALA A 257 -7.98 -10.80 -3.15
CA ALA A 257 -6.93 -9.84 -2.83
C ALA A 257 -6.23 -10.18 -1.51
N LEU A 258 -6.98 -10.47 -0.45
CA LEU A 258 -6.42 -10.87 0.85
C LEU A 258 -5.66 -12.18 0.77
N THR A 259 -6.15 -13.17 0.01
CA THR A 259 -5.46 -14.44 -0.21
C THR A 259 -4.12 -14.22 -0.91
N ALA A 260 -4.12 -13.45 -2.01
CA ALA A 260 -2.88 -13.13 -2.71
C ALA A 260 -1.92 -12.27 -1.84
N ASP A 261 -2.44 -11.33 -1.05
CA ASP A 261 -1.70 -10.51 -0.09
C ASP A 261 -0.91 -11.39 0.92
N MET A 262 -1.60 -12.39 1.49
CA MET A 262 -0.99 -13.35 2.42
C MET A 262 0.06 -14.23 1.74
N SER A 263 -0.21 -14.67 0.52
CA SER A 263 0.68 -15.53 -0.25
C SER A 263 1.95 -14.80 -0.75
N LEU A 264 1.83 -13.51 -1.07
CA LEU A 264 2.93 -12.64 -1.47
C LEU A 264 3.74 -12.09 -0.30
N GLY A 265 3.21 -12.13 0.93
CA GLY A 265 3.82 -11.45 2.07
C GLY A 265 3.96 -9.94 1.84
N CYS A 266 2.88 -9.28 1.47
CA CYS A 266 2.85 -7.86 1.15
C CYS A 266 3.19 -6.94 2.34
N SER A 267 3.04 -5.64 2.15
CA SER A 267 3.19 -4.64 3.21
C SER A 267 2.05 -4.72 4.23
N THR A 268 2.34 -4.50 5.51
CA THR A 268 1.31 -4.34 6.55
C THR A 268 0.30 -3.23 6.24
N ASN A 269 0.65 -2.28 5.37
CA ASN A 269 -0.26 -1.23 4.92
C ASN A 269 -1.48 -1.75 4.15
N THR A 270 -1.43 -2.95 3.56
CA THR A 270 -2.61 -3.57 2.92
C THR A 270 -3.73 -3.79 3.91
N VAL A 271 -3.41 -4.14 5.17
CA VAL A 271 -4.36 -4.30 6.28
C VAL A 271 -5.05 -2.98 6.66
N LEU A 272 -4.50 -1.84 6.24
CA LEU A 272 -5.12 -0.53 6.38
C LEU A 272 -5.90 -0.13 5.12
N HIS A 273 -5.33 -0.40 3.93
CA HIS A 273 -5.89 0.09 2.66
C HIS A 273 -7.03 -0.77 2.13
N LEU A 274 -6.99 -2.10 2.28
CA LEU A 274 -8.09 -2.97 1.83
C LEU A 274 -9.38 -2.73 2.63
N PRO A 275 -9.37 -2.56 3.97
CA PRO A 275 -10.55 -2.09 4.71
C PRO A 275 -11.08 -0.72 4.25
N ALA A 276 -10.18 0.24 3.92
CA ALA A 276 -10.59 1.53 3.40
C ALA A 276 -11.24 1.44 2.01
N ILE A 277 -10.73 0.57 1.14
CA ILE A 277 -11.31 0.28 -0.17
C ILE A 277 -12.68 -0.40 -0.02
N ALA A 278 -12.79 -1.38 0.88
CA ALA A 278 -14.06 -2.03 1.19
C ALA A 278 -15.10 -1.01 1.67
N HIS A 279 -14.71 -0.12 2.61
CA HIS A 279 -15.57 0.97 3.09
C HIS A 279 -16.07 1.85 1.93
N ALA A 280 -15.21 2.28 1.02
CA ALA A 280 -15.59 3.07 -0.16
C ALA A 280 -16.52 2.33 -1.13
N ALA A 281 -16.50 0.99 -1.13
CA ALA A 281 -17.42 0.14 -1.89
C ALA A 281 -18.75 -0.10 -1.18
N GLY A 282 -18.89 0.31 0.09
CA GLY A 282 -20.03 -0.05 0.94
C GLY A 282 -19.95 -1.48 1.50
N LEU A 283 -18.76 -2.06 1.48
CA LEU A 283 -18.44 -3.39 2.02
C LEU A 283 -17.66 -3.26 3.34
N LYS A 284 -17.42 -4.39 4.01
CA LYS A 284 -16.67 -4.43 5.27
C LYS A 284 -15.67 -5.57 5.27
N ILE A 285 -14.44 -5.26 5.66
CA ILE A 285 -13.39 -6.24 6.01
C ILE A 285 -13.06 -6.01 7.49
N ASN A 286 -13.04 -7.07 8.29
CA ASN A 286 -12.57 -7.04 9.67
C ASN A 286 -11.24 -7.78 9.82
N LEU A 287 -10.51 -7.51 10.91
CA LEU A 287 -9.19 -8.08 11.14
C LEU A 287 -9.24 -9.59 11.40
N GLU A 288 -10.34 -10.09 11.96
CA GLU A 288 -10.55 -11.52 12.19
C GLU A 288 -10.63 -12.30 10.87
N ASP A 289 -11.30 -11.75 9.84
CA ASP A 289 -11.36 -12.38 8.51
C ASP A 289 -10.00 -12.36 7.83
N ILE A 290 -9.26 -11.25 7.92
CA ILE A 290 -7.87 -11.17 7.45
C ILE A 290 -7.02 -12.27 8.09
N ASN A 291 -7.14 -12.45 9.40
CA ASN A 291 -6.37 -13.47 10.12
C ASN A 291 -6.77 -14.91 9.76
N LYS A 292 -8.06 -15.18 9.52
CA LYS A 292 -8.54 -16.50 9.04
C LYS A 292 -7.93 -16.81 7.67
N ILE A 293 -7.98 -15.86 6.74
CA ILE A 293 -7.38 -16.01 5.41
C ILE A 293 -5.87 -16.24 5.53
N SER A 294 -5.17 -15.48 6.38
CA SER A 294 -3.75 -15.69 6.62
C SER A 294 -3.44 -17.11 7.09
N LYS A 295 -4.20 -17.66 8.03
CA LYS A 295 -3.99 -19.02 8.55
C LYS A 295 -4.24 -20.14 7.53
N SER A 296 -5.02 -19.90 6.50
CA SER A 296 -5.36 -20.90 5.46
C SER A 296 -4.54 -20.75 4.18
N THR A 297 -3.82 -19.64 4.01
CA THR A 297 -3.10 -19.32 2.78
C THR A 297 -1.61 -19.56 2.93
N PRO A 298 -0.97 -20.40 2.11
CA PRO A 298 0.47 -20.61 2.17
C PRO A 298 1.23 -19.37 1.67
N HIS A 299 2.40 -19.08 2.27
CA HIS A 299 3.33 -18.04 1.82
C HIS A 299 4.19 -18.60 0.68
N LEU A 300 3.84 -18.30 -0.56
CA LEU A 300 4.44 -18.87 -1.77
C LEU A 300 5.54 -18.01 -2.40
N VAL A 301 5.53 -16.69 -2.13
CA VAL A 301 6.45 -15.75 -2.77
C VAL A 301 7.16 -14.90 -1.72
N LYS A 302 8.48 -14.78 -1.80
CA LYS A 302 9.28 -14.06 -0.81
C LYS A 302 10.20 -13.04 -1.48
N LEU A 303 9.67 -11.84 -1.68
CA LEU A 303 10.39 -10.73 -2.31
C LEU A 303 11.08 -9.83 -1.28
N SER A 304 12.01 -8.97 -1.73
CA SER A 304 12.63 -7.93 -0.90
C SER A 304 11.55 -7.11 -0.16
N PRO A 305 11.70 -6.82 1.16
CA PRO A 305 12.87 -7.01 2.02
C PRO A 305 12.97 -8.41 2.65
N ALA A 306 11.96 -9.27 2.51
CA ALA A 306 11.90 -10.58 3.16
C ALA A 306 12.75 -11.65 2.44
N GLY A 307 13.03 -11.46 1.15
CA GLY A 307 13.80 -12.36 0.29
C GLY A 307 14.68 -11.60 -0.71
N PRO A 308 15.43 -12.32 -1.55
CA PRO A 308 16.38 -11.72 -2.50
C PRO A 308 15.74 -11.23 -3.80
N ASP A 309 14.52 -11.66 -4.09
CA ASP A 309 13.86 -11.39 -5.36
C ASP A 309 13.09 -10.06 -5.32
N CYS A 310 12.83 -9.50 -6.50
CA CYS A 310 12.13 -8.25 -6.72
C CYS A 310 10.89 -8.47 -7.60
N LEU A 311 10.09 -7.42 -7.83
CA LEU A 311 8.89 -7.50 -8.68
C LEU A 311 9.20 -7.92 -10.13
N SER A 312 10.39 -7.55 -10.64
CA SER A 312 10.86 -7.99 -11.97
C SER A 312 11.03 -9.51 -12.07
N ASP A 313 11.45 -10.15 -10.98
CA ASP A 313 11.60 -11.60 -10.93
C ASP A 313 10.23 -12.28 -10.87
N LEU A 314 9.31 -11.75 -10.06
CA LEU A 314 7.92 -12.21 -10.03
C LEU A 314 7.25 -12.10 -11.40
N TRP A 315 7.45 -10.99 -12.12
CA TRP A 315 6.94 -10.83 -13.48
C TRP A 315 7.48 -11.89 -14.43
N GLN A 316 8.79 -12.17 -14.38
CA GLN A 316 9.42 -13.21 -15.21
C GLN A 316 8.94 -14.60 -14.85
N ALA A 317 8.67 -14.86 -13.58
CA ALA A 317 8.13 -16.13 -13.08
C ALA A 317 6.68 -16.42 -13.51
N GLY A 318 6.00 -15.46 -14.15
CA GLY A 318 4.62 -15.57 -14.62
C GLY A 318 3.67 -14.54 -14.04
N GLY A 319 4.14 -13.72 -13.10
CA GLY A 319 3.40 -12.62 -12.49
C GLY A 319 2.23 -13.07 -11.61
N LEU A 320 1.33 -12.12 -11.37
CA LEU A 320 0.14 -12.38 -10.53
C LEU A 320 -0.82 -13.42 -11.14
N PRO A 321 -1.02 -13.50 -12.47
CA PRO A 321 -1.83 -14.55 -13.03
C PRO A 321 -1.31 -15.96 -12.71
N ALA A 322 0.01 -16.17 -12.69
CA ALA A 322 0.60 -17.47 -12.33
C ALA A 322 0.41 -17.78 -10.83
N LEU A 323 0.56 -16.79 -9.96
CA LEU A 323 0.24 -16.94 -8.54
C LEU A 323 -1.24 -17.28 -8.33
N MET A 324 -2.16 -16.58 -9.01
CA MET A 324 -3.59 -16.83 -8.91
C MET A 324 -3.95 -18.24 -9.41
N LYS A 325 -3.26 -18.72 -10.45
CA LYS A 325 -3.41 -20.10 -10.94
C LYS A 325 -2.98 -21.12 -9.90
N GLU A 326 -1.84 -20.90 -9.25
CA GLU A 326 -1.35 -21.75 -8.15
C GLU A 326 -2.34 -21.79 -6.98
N LEU A 327 -2.87 -20.61 -6.58
CA LEU A 327 -3.86 -20.52 -5.50
C LEU A 327 -5.21 -21.17 -5.87
N ASP A 328 -5.61 -21.12 -7.14
CA ASP A 328 -6.81 -21.78 -7.66
C ASP A 328 -6.72 -23.32 -7.57
N GLU A 329 -5.54 -23.89 -7.83
CA GLU A 329 -5.31 -25.33 -7.71
C GLU A 329 -5.57 -25.87 -6.30
N TYR A 330 -5.50 -25.01 -5.29
CA TYR A 330 -5.81 -25.33 -3.88
C TYR A 330 -7.21 -24.88 -3.45
N GLY A 331 -8.02 -24.34 -4.38
CA GLY A 331 -9.37 -23.85 -4.08
C GLY A 331 -9.42 -22.67 -3.12
N LEU A 332 -8.38 -21.82 -3.12
CA LEU A 332 -8.24 -20.69 -2.20
C LEU A 332 -8.80 -19.38 -2.76
N VAL A 333 -9.19 -19.33 -4.03
CA VAL A 333 -9.66 -18.12 -4.71
C VAL A 333 -11.00 -18.32 -5.40
N HIS A 334 -11.76 -17.24 -5.51
CA HIS A 334 -13.05 -17.21 -6.22
C HIS A 334 -12.78 -16.82 -7.69
N THR A 335 -12.85 -17.79 -8.58
CA THR A 335 -12.44 -17.60 -9.99
C THR A 335 -13.56 -17.15 -10.92
N ASP A 336 -14.79 -17.06 -10.45
CA ASP A 336 -15.97 -16.53 -11.15
C ASP A 336 -16.09 -14.99 -11.08
N CYS A 337 -15.25 -14.33 -10.27
CA CYS A 337 -15.19 -12.86 -10.19
C CYS A 337 -14.89 -12.25 -11.57
N ILE A 338 -15.70 -11.26 -11.99
CA ILE A 338 -15.48 -10.51 -13.22
C ILE A 338 -14.35 -9.47 -13.03
N THR A 339 -13.64 -9.16 -14.11
CA THR A 339 -12.54 -8.20 -14.12
C THR A 339 -12.70 -7.18 -15.24
N VAL A 340 -11.85 -6.15 -15.26
CA VAL A 340 -11.80 -5.15 -16.36
C VAL A 340 -11.46 -5.75 -17.73
N THR A 341 -11.03 -7.01 -17.82
CA THR A 341 -10.90 -7.68 -19.11
C THR A 341 -12.27 -7.99 -19.74
N GLY A 342 -13.36 -7.85 -18.97
CA GLY A 342 -14.70 -8.28 -19.36
C GLY A 342 -14.88 -9.80 -19.31
N ARG A 343 -13.96 -10.50 -18.66
CA ARG A 343 -13.89 -11.95 -18.42
C ARG A 343 -13.75 -12.23 -16.94
N THR A 344 -13.97 -13.48 -16.55
CA THR A 344 -13.74 -13.95 -15.18
C THR A 344 -12.26 -14.17 -14.88
N VAL A 345 -11.92 -14.32 -13.61
CA VAL A 345 -10.57 -14.71 -13.16
C VAL A 345 -10.20 -16.06 -13.77
N ALA A 346 -11.10 -17.07 -13.76
CA ALA A 346 -10.88 -18.39 -14.37
C ALA A 346 -10.43 -18.27 -15.83
N GLU A 347 -11.14 -17.45 -16.62
CA GLU A 347 -10.81 -17.25 -18.03
C GLU A 347 -9.46 -16.55 -18.24
N ASN A 348 -9.08 -15.63 -17.33
CA ASN A 348 -7.83 -14.90 -17.41
C ASN A 348 -6.60 -15.77 -17.05
N ILE A 349 -6.77 -16.77 -16.16
CA ILE A 349 -5.66 -17.63 -15.70
C ILE A 349 -5.61 -19.00 -16.38
N LYS A 350 -6.54 -19.30 -17.32
CA LYS A 350 -6.72 -20.61 -17.93
C LYS A 350 -5.45 -21.21 -18.52
N ASP A 351 -4.71 -20.41 -19.30
CA ASP A 351 -3.54 -20.85 -20.06
C ASP A 351 -2.22 -20.34 -19.43
N VAL A 352 -2.28 -19.95 -18.16
CA VAL A 352 -1.14 -19.42 -17.41
C VAL A 352 -0.47 -20.55 -16.63
N PHE A 353 0.87 -20.45 -16.47
CA PHE A 353 1.67 -21.38 -15.68
C PHE A 353 2.82 -20.65 -14.99
N VAL A 354 3.29 -21.22 -13.89
CA VAL A 354 4.50 -20.78 -13.18
C VAL A 354 5.72 -21.12 -14.06
N ARG A 355 6.54 -20.11 -14.39
CA ARG A 355 7.74 -20.26 -15.22
C ARG A 355 9.01 -20.48 -14.38
N ASP A 356 8.97 -20.01 -13.11
CA ASP A 356 10.07 -20.15 -12.18
C ASP A 356 9.50 -20.51 -10.79
N SER A 357 9.68 -21.77 -10.40
CA SER A 357 9.20 -22.33 -9.14
C SER A 357 10.06 -21.94 -7.92
N GLU A 358 11.22 -21.32 -8.11
CA GLU A 358 12.01 -20.77 -7.01
C GLU A 358 11.43 -19.42 -6.56
N VAL A 359 10.79 -18.66 -7.46
CA VAL A 359 10.16 -17.37 -7.17
C VAL A 359 8.70 -17.54 -6.74
N ILE A 360 7.91 -18.33 -7.49
CA ILE A 360 6.52 -18.69 -7.13
C ILE A 360 6.52 -20.18 -6.76
N ARG A 361 6.52 -20.48 -5.48
CA ARG A 361 6.58 -21.85 -4.95
C ARG A 361 5.23 -22.53 -4.96
N THR A 362 5.25 -23.86 -5.00
CA THR A 362 4.05 -24.67 -4.75
C THR A 362 3.75 -24.74 -3.25
N ARG A 363 2.56 -25.19 -2.88
CA ARG A 363 2.16 -25.36 -1.47
C ARG A 363 3.07 -26.32 -0.71
N GLU A 364 3.55 -27.37 -1.36
CA GLU A 364 4.44 -28.38 -0.76
C GLU A 364 5.81 -27.79 -0.41
N ASN A 365 6.25 -26.78 -1.16
CA ASN A 365 7.54 -26.09 -0.98
C ASN A 365 7.38 -24.65 -0.46
N ALA A 366 6.20 -24.31 0.08
CA ALA A 366 5.92 -22.97 0.59
C ALA A 366 6.95 -22.52 1.64
N TYR A 367 7.21 -21.23 1.72
CA TYR A 367 8.05 -20.64 2.78
C TYR A 367 7.43 -20.81 4.16
N SER A 368 6.09 -20.80 4.25
CA SER A 368 5.30 -21.07 5.43
C SER A 368 3.96 -21.68 5.02
N PRO A 369 3.37 -22.59 5.83
CA PRO A 369 2.02 -23.11 5.57
C PRO A 369 0.92 -22.07 5.76
N ASP A 370 1.22 -20.94 6.39
CA ASP A 370 0.36 -19.80 6.64
C ASP A 370 0.96 -18.50 6.09
N GLY A 371 0.14 -17.45 6.00
CA GLY A 371 0.44 -16.21 5.28
C GLY A 371 1.60 -15.39 5.83
N GLY A 372 2.13 -14.52 4.97
CA GLY A 372 3.24 -13.62 5.30
C GLY A 372 2.88 -12.46 6.23
N LEU A 373 1.59 -12.21 6.50
CA LEU A 373 1.11 -11.24 7.49
C LEU A 373 0.36 -11.94 8.62
N ALA A 374 0.39 -11.38 9.83
CA ALA A 374 -0.40 -11.87 10.95
C ALA A 374 -1.03 -10.70 11.73
N ILE A 375 -2.23 -10.92 12.26
CA ILE A 375 -2.89 -9.99 13.18
C ILE A 375 -2.70 -10.51 14.60
N LEU A 376 -2.33 -9.62 15.51
CA LEU A 376 -2.11 -9.93 16.93
C LEU A 376 -3.17 -9.25 17.77
N TRP A 377 -3.62 -9.92 18.82
CA TRP A 377 -4.57 -9.43 19.82
C TRP A 377 -4.05 -9.62 21.23
N GLY A 378 -4.64 -8.94 22.17
CA GLY A 378 -4.33 -9.04 23.57
C GLY A 378 -4.72 -7.76 24.31
N ASN A 379 -4.34 -7.66 25.58
CA ASN A 379 -4.64 -6.46 26.35
C ASN A 379 -3.98 -5.19 25.77
N LEU A 380 -2.84 -5.31 25.06
CA LEU A 380 -2.19 -4.18 24.36
C LEU A 380 -2.91 -3.77 23.07
N ALA A 381 -3.54 -4.71 22.37
CA ALA A 381 -4.16 -4.49 21.09
C ALA A 381 -5.54 -5.17 21.03
N PRO A 382 -6.53 -4.73 21.83
CA PRO A 382 -7.86 -5.37 21.86
C PRO A 382 -8.60 -5.23 20.51
N GLU A 383 -8.32 -4.20 19.72
CA GLU A 383 -8.85 -4.01 18.36
C GLU A 383 -7.88 -4.50 17.27
N GLY A 384 -6.75 -5.11 17.66
CA GLY A 384 -5.77 -5.72 16.78
C GLY A 384 -4.52 -4.86 16.54
N ALA A 385 -3.48 -5.56 16.09
CA ALA A 385 -2.20 -5.03 15.59
C ALA A 385 -1.72 -5.92 14.45
N VAL A 386 -0.79 -5.45 13.62
CA VAL A 386 -0.33 -6.18 12.43
C VAL A 386 1.19 -6.34 12.43
N VAL A 387 1.65 -7.50 11.96
CA VAL A 387 3.07 -7.78 11.75
C VAL A 387 3.31 -8.44 10.39
N LYS A 388 4.41 -8.06 9.72
CA LYS A 388 4.91 -8.74 8.53
C LYS A 388 5.67 -10.00 8.96
N LYS A 389 4.93 -11.07 9.25
CA LYS A 389 5.42 -12.35 9.76
C LYS A 389 6.51 -12.93 8.86
N GLY A 390 6.36 -12.84 7.54
CA GLY A 390 7.32 -13.35 6.57
C GLY A 390 8.70 -12.67 6.60
N ALA A 391 8.85 -11.54 7.30
CA ALA A 391 10.10 -10.82 7.49
C ALA A 391 10.65 -10.92 8.93
N VAL A 392 10.02 -11.71 9.80
CA VAL A 392 10.46 -11.95 11.18
C VAL A 392 11.39 -13.16 11.23
N LEU A 393 12.50 -13.03 11.92
CA LEU A 393 13.43 -14.15 12.16
C LEU A 393 12.78 -15.20 13.08
N PRO A 394 13.05 -16.51 12.88
CA PRO A 394 12.45 -17.58 13.68
C PRO A 394 12.58 -17.39 15.19
N GLU A 395 13.73 -16.92 15.67
CA GLU A 395 14.03 -16.66 17.08
C GLU A 395 13.22 -15.49 17.66
N MET A 396 12.70 -14.59 16.81
CA MET A 396 11.91 -13.43 17.21
C MET A 396 10.39 -13.64 17.04
N MET A 397 9.96 -14.82 16.60
CA MET A 397 8.53 -15.16 16.49
C MET A 397 7.83 -15.18 17.85
N VAL A 398 8.57 -15.51 18.90
CA VAL A 398 8.14 -15.38 20.30
C VAL A 398 9.21 -14.56 21.02
N HIS A 399 8.82 -13.39 21.54
CA HIS A 399 9.74 -12.51 22.25
C HIS A 399 9.11 -11.97 23.53
N ARG A 400 9.94 -11.79 24.54
CA ARG A 400 9.53 -11.19 25.81
C ARG A 400 10.65 -10.28 26.32
N GLY A 401 10.31 -9.01 26.58
CA GLY A 401 11.32 -8.06 27.01
C GLY A 401 10.76 -6.81 27.70
N PRO A 402 11.65 -6.02 28.35
CA PRO A 402 11.27 -4.78 28.99
C PRO A 402 11.00 -3.68 27.94
N ALA A 403 9.99 -2.88 28.20
CA ALA A 403 9.62 -1.74 27.38
C ALA A 403 10.66 -0.63 27.43
N ARG A 404 11.01 -0.06 26.26
CA ARG A 404 11.71 1.21 26.10
C ARG A 404 10.76 2.19 25.42
N VAL A 405 10.28 3.18 26.17
CA VAL A 405 9.09 3.96 25.79
C VAL A 405 9.48 5.32 25.23
N PHE A 406 8.99 5.61 24.01
CA PHE A 406 9.22 6.86 23.27
C PHE A 406 7.90 7.44 22.79
N ASN A 407 7.77 8.77 22.84
CA ASN A 407 6.57 9.47 22.40
C ASN A 407 6.67 10.02 20.96
N SER A 408 7.79 9.74 20.27
CA SER A 408 8.01 10.10 18.87
C SER A 408 9.03 9.18 18.22
N GLU A 409 9.04 9.15 16.88
CA GLU A 409 10.06 8.46 16.08
C GLU A 409 11.45 9.05 16.35
N GLU A 410 11.57 10.37 16.47
CA GLU A 410 12.82 11.10 16.68
C GLU A 410 13.49 10.67 18.00
N GLU A 411 12.74 10.67 19.11
CA GLU A 411 13.24 10.20 20.41
C GLU A 411 13.74 8.75 20.35
N CYS A 412 13.02 7.90 19.60
CA CYS A 412 13.37 6.50 19.38
C CYS A 412 14.69 6.35 18.62
N ILE A 413 14.85 7.08 17.50
CA ILE A 413 16.08 7.04 16.69
C ILE A 413 17.27 7.53 17.51
N ASP A 414 17.14 8.61 18.25
CA ASP A 414 18.19 9.15 19.13
C ASP A 414 18.60 8.13 20.20
N ALA A 415 17.66 7.33 20.70
CA ALA A 415 17.94 6.26 21.65
C ALA A 415 18.71 5.10 21.02
N ILE A 416 18.30 4.67 19.81
CA ILE A 416 18.95 3.59 19.08
C ILE A 416 20.38 4.00 18.72
N MET A 417 20.56 5.14 18.05
CA MET A 417 21.86 5.63 17.61
C MET A 417 22.79 5.98 18.78
N GLY A 418 22.21 6.40 19.92
CA GLY A 418 22.94 6.67 21.17
C GLY A 418 23.31 5.42 21.97
N GLY A 419 23.02 4.19 21.48
CA GLY A 419 23.37 2.95 22.14
C GLY A 419 22.60 2.66 23.42
N ARG A 420 21.43 3.28 23.62
CA ARG A 420 20.56 3.07 24.80
C ARG A 420 19.67 1.84 24.68
N ILE A 421 19.57 1.25 23.49
CA ILE A 421 18.79 0.03 23.21
C ILE A 421 19.74 -1.15 23.25
N VAL A 422 19.36 -2.19 23.98
CA VAL A 422 20.15 -3.42 24.17
C VAL A 422 19.35 -4.65 23.78
N ALA A 423 20.06 -5.77 23.56
CA ALA A 423 19.44 -7.05 23.26
C ALA A 423 18.39 -7.44 24.32
N GLY A 424 17.23 -7.88 23.88
CA GLY A 424 16.08 -8.24 24.72
C GLY A 424 15.05 -7.13 24.90
N ASP A 425 15.33 -5.90 24.55
CA ASP A 425 14.40 -4.78 24.69
C ASP A 425 13.19 -4.90 23.74
N VAL A 426 12.05 -4.32 24.16
CA VAL A 426 10.89 -4.04 23.31
C VAL A 426 10.73 -2.53 23.21
N ILE A 427 11.02 -1.98 22.06
CA ILE A 427 10.85 -0.55 21.77
C ILE A 427 9.35 -0.26 21.59
N VAL A 428 8.86 0.77 22.29
CA VAL A 428 7.47 1.25 22.21
C VAL A 428 7.48 2.67 21.69
N VAL A 429 6.97 2.86 20.46
CA VAL A 429 6.79 4.21 19.88
C VAL A 429 5.29 4.51 19.84
N ARG A 430 4.86 5.50 20.59
CA ARG A 430 3.44 5.84 20.75
C ARG A 430 3.13 7.28 20.33
N TYR A 431 1.84 7.58 20.17
CA TYR A 431 1.34 8.85 19.61
C TYR A 431 1.80 9.09 18.16
N GLU A 432 1.94 8.02 17.38
CA GLU A 432 2.16 8.05 15.93
C GLU A 432 0.98 7.45 15.14
N GLY A 433 -0.15 7.21 15.82
CA GLY A 433 -1.39 6.70 15.23
C GLY A 433 -2.17 7.72 14.39
N PRO A 434 -3.35 7.34 13.86
CA PRO A 434 -4.15 8.20 12.98
C PRO A 434 -4.46 9.58 13.56
N LYS A 435 -4.83 9.66 14.84
CA LYS A 435 -5.13 10.92 15.55
C LYS A 435 -3.92 11.49 16.27
N GLY A 436 -3.15 10.65 16.93
CA GLY A 436 -2.02 11.05 17.76
C GLY A 436 -0.87 11.63 16.96
N GLY A 437 -0.55 11.00 15.83
CA GLY A 437 0.51 11.36 14.95
C GLY A 437 0.41 12.72 14.24
N PRO A 438 -0.75 13.36 13.88
CA PRO A 438 -1.77 12.73 13.10
C PRO A 438 -1.26 12.35 11.71
N GLY A 439 -2.02 11.53 11.00
CA GLY A 439 -1.62 11.02 9.68
C GLY A 439 -0.92 9.66 9.77
N MET A 440 -0.86 9.06 10.96
CA MET A 440 -0.35 7.71 11.19
C MET A 440 1.00 7.50 10.51
N ARG A 441 2.02 8.23 10.97
CA ARG A 441 3.38 8.23 10.39
C ARG A 441 3.87 6.82 10.09
N GLU A 442 4.42 6.62 8.90
CA GLU A 442 5.08 5.39 8.51
C GLU A 442 6.57 5.49 8.84
N MET A 443 7.05 4.56 9.66
CA MET A 443 8.43 4.57 10.17
C MET A 443 9.25 3.48 9.50
N LEU A 444 10.43 3.82 9.00
CA LEU A 444 11.44 2.90 8.50
C LEU A 444 12.78 3.11 9.21
N ALA A 445 13.10 4.34 9.57
CA ALA A 445 14.38 4.68 10.17
C ALA A 445 14.68 3.88 11.46
N PRO A 446 13.74 3.70 12.44
CA PRO A 446 14.00 2.89 13.62
C PRO A 446 14.29 1.42 13.29
N THR A 447 13.48 0.80 12.40
CA THR A 447 13.64 -0.61 12.02
C THR A 447 14.93 -0.85 11.26
N SER A 448 15.29 0.06 10.34
CA SER A 448 16.53 -0.01 9.57
C SER A 448 17.77 0.25 10.44
N ALA A 449 17.69 1.17 11.40
CA ALA A 449 18.79 1.40 12.35
C ALA A 449 19.05 0.15 13.21
N ILE A 450 18.00 -0.49 13.75
CA ILE A 450 18.12 -1.74 14.50
C ILE A 450 18.75 -2.83 13.64
N ALA A 451 18.30 -3.02 12.39
CA ALA A 451 18.87 -4.01 11.47
C ALA A 451 20.33 -3.69 11.11
N GLY A 452 20.64 -2.42 10.78
CA GLY A 452 22.01 -1.97 10.48
C GLY A 452 22.98 -2.15 11.65
N MET A 453 22.50 -2.02 12.89
CA MET A 453 23.27 -2.28 14.11
C MET A 453 23.40 -3.77 14.45
N GLY A 454 22.61 -4.66 13.79
CA GLY A 454 22.60 -6.11 14.02
C GLY A 454 21.86 -6.52 15.29
N LEU A 455 20.82 -5.76 15.66
CA LEU A 455 19.96 -6.01 16.82
C LEU A 455 18.58 -6.59 16.45
N ASP A 456 18.30 -6.79 15.16
CA ASP A 456 17.04 -7.28 14.61
C ASP A 456 16.69 -8.73 15.01
N ASN A 457 17.68 -9.48 15.52
CA ASN A 457 17.52 -10.83 16.08
C ASN A 457 17.24 -10.84 17.60
N SER A 458 17.13 -9.69 18.26
CA SER A 458 17.05 -9.61 19.73
C SER A 458 16.23 -8.44 20.25
N VAL A 459 15.80 -7.51 19.41
CA VAL A 459 14.99 -6.35 19.77
C VAL A 459 13.71 -6.34 18.96
N ALA A 460 12.57 -6.14 19.60
CA ALA A 460 11.27 -5.96 18.95
C ALA A 460 10.83 -4.48 19.02
N LEU A 461 9.99 -4.08 18.08
CA LEU A 461 9.38 -2.74 18.02
C LEU A 461 7.87 -2.84 17.96
N ILE A 462 7.17 -2.05 18.76
CA ILE A 462 5.71 -1.93 18.72
C ILE A 462 5.28 -0.47 18.61
N THR A 463 4.17 -0.19 17.89
CA THR A 463 3.69 1.18 17.68
C THR A 463 2.19 1.25 17.37
N ASP A 464 1.55 2.36 17.73
CA ASP A 464 0.23 2.73 17.24
C ASP A 464 0.28 3.43 15.85
N GLY A 465 1.48 3.77 15.37
CA GLY A 465 1.75 4.19 14.01
C GLY A 465 1.89 3.02 13.03
N ARG A 466 2.69 3.22 11.97
CA ARG A 466 2.96 2.21 10.94
C ARG A 466 4.45 1.98 10.79
N PHE A 467 4.81 0.75 10.41
CA PHE A 467 6.13 0.48 9.86
C PHE A 467 6.05 0.35 8.35
N SER A 468 7.10 0.77 7.66
CA SER A 468 7.23 0.66 6.20
C SER A 468 7.13 -0.80 5.75
N GLY A 469 6.58 -1.03 4.56
CA GLY A 469 6.63 -2.34 3.91
C GLY A 469 8.05 -2.85 3.67
N ALA A 470 9.05 -1.98 3.74
CA ALA A 470 10.48 -2.28 3.68
C ALA A 470 11.09 -2.72 5.02
N SER A 471 10.34 -2.70 6.13
CA SER A 471 10.83 -3.10 7.46
C SER A 471 11.09 -4.61 7.56
N ARG A 472 12.11 -4.96 8.33
CA ARG A 472 12.45 -6.33 8.75
C ARG A 472 12.33 -6.46 10.26
N GLY A 473 12.32 -7.71 10.75
CA GLY A 473 12.30 -8.04 12.17
C GLY A 473 10.92 -7.99 12.81
N ALA A 474 10.87 -8.17 14.13
CA ALA A 474 9.64 -8.18 14.92
C ALA A 474 9.10 -6.75 15.12
N SER A 475 8.51 -6.19 14.04
CA SER A 475 7.97 -4.83 14.00
C SER A 475 6.44 -4.90 13.92
N ILE A 476 5.75 -4.63 15.03
CA ILE A 476 4.31 -4.73 15.19
C ILE A 476 3.71 -3.32 15.17
N GLY A 477 2.94 -3.01 14.13
CA GLY A 477 2.27 -1.72 13.95
C GLY A 477 0.76 -1.78 14.09
N HIS A 478 0.12 -0.62 13.88
CA HIS A 478 -1.34 -0.44 13.89
C HIS A 478 -1.99 -0.84 15.22
N ILE A 479 -1.26 -0.78 16.34
CA ILE A 479 -1.84 -1.12 17.66
C ILE A 479 -3.07 -0.25 17.89
N SER A 480 -4.20 -0.93 18.06
CA SER A 480 -5.50 -0.29 18.21
C SER A 480 -6.21 -0.77 19.48
N PRO A 481 -6.81 0.17 20.25
CA PRO A 481 -6.85 1.63 20.05
C PRO A 481 -5.47 2.30 20.24
N GLU A 482 -5.22 3.40 19.49
CA GLU A 482 -4.00 4.20 19.64
C GLU A 482 -3.90 4.94 21.00
N ALA A 483 -2.71 5.37 21.39
CA ALA A 483 -2.49 6.10 22.66
C ALA A 483 -3.35 7.37 22.77
N ALA A 484 -3.49 8.14 21.68
CA ALA A 484 -4.30 9.36 21.65
C ALA A 484 -5.82 9.09 21.77
N ALA A 485 -6.27 7.87 21.52
CA ALA A 485 -7.65 7.42 21.74
C ALA A 485 -7.85 6.69 23.08
N GLY A 486 -6.87 6.72 23.98
CA GLY A 486 -6.94 6.07 25.28
C GLY A 486 -6.52 4.59 25.27
N GLY A 487 -5.86 4.12 24.20
CA GLY A 487 -5.39 2.76 24.07
C GLY A 487 -4.33 2.38 25.10
N MET A 488 -4.21 1.07 25.36
CA MET A 488 -3.29 0.49 26.36
C MET A 488 -1.82 0.86 26.12
N ILE A 489 -1.42 1.05 24.87
CA ILE A 489 -0.06 1.47 24.53
C ILE A 489 0.31 2.82 25.20
N GLY A 490 -0.70 3.67 25.46
CA GLY A 490 -0.51 4.95 26.13
C GLY A 490 -0.10 4.88 27.61
N ILE A 491 -0.44 3.78 28.29
CA ILE A 491 -0.18 3.60 29.74
C ILE A 491 1.05 2.75 30.04
N ILE A 492 1.77 2.28 29.02
CA ILE A 492 3.04 1.55 29.21
C ILE A 492 4.05 2.47 29.87
N GLU A 493 4.74 1.99 30.89
CA GLU A 493 5.84 2.68 31.56
C GLU A 493 7.19 1.99 31.24
N GLU A 494 8.28 2.74 31.38
CA GLU A 494 9.64 2.26 31.13
C GLU A 494 9.93 1.01 31.96
N GLY A 495 10.41 -0.08 31.35
CA GLY A 495 10.74 -1.33 31.99
C GLY A 495 9.57 -2.32 32.15
N ASP A 496 8.33 -1.95 31.79
CA ASP A 496 7.21 -2.88 31.80
C ASP A 496 7.49 -4.08 30.89
N MET A 497 7.13 -5.27 31.33
CA MET A 497 7.35 -6.48 30.52
C MET A 497 6.26 -6.63 29.46
N ILE A 498 6.70 -6.79 28.20
CA ILE A 498 5.83 -7.03 27.05
C ILE A 498 6.07 -8.45 26.51
N SER A 499 5.01 -9.15 26.15
CA SER A 499 5.04 -10.45 25.52
C SER A 499 4.46 -10.38 24.11
N ILE A 500 5.23 -10.85 23.14
CA ILE A 500 4.90 -10.99 21.73
C ILE A 500 4.92 -12.48 21.40
N ASP A 501 3.80 -13.02 20.91
CA ASP A 501 3.68 -14.41 20.47
C ASP A 501 2.95 -14.45 19.12
N ILE A 502 3.73 -14.32 18.05
CA ILE A 502 3.20 -14.23 16.68
C ILE A 502 2.49 -15.52 16.26
N PRO A 503 3.02 -16.73 16.51
CA PRO A 503 2.32 -17.99 16.21
C PRO A 503 0.94 -18.10 16.83
N ASN A 504 0.77 -17.62 18.07
CA ASN A 504 -0.50 -17.65 18.79
C ASN A 504 -1.32 -16.36 18.65
N ASN A 505 -0.90 -15.44 17.80
CA ASN A 505 -1.57 -14.15 17.55
C ASN A 505 -1.76 -13.29 18.82
N LYS A 506 -0.76 -13.23 19.71
CA LYS A 506 -0.85 -12.53 20.99
C LYS A 506 0.14 -11.38 21.13
N LEU A 507 -0.35 -10.29 21.73
CA LEU A 507 0.44 -9.12 22.13
C LEU A 507 -0.05 -8.62 23.49
N GLU A 508 0.77 -8.78 24.54
CA GLU A 508 0.33 -8.58 25.91
C GLU A 508 1.30 -7.74 26.74
N LEU A 509 0.77 -6.84 27.54
CA LEU A 509 1.44 -6.16 28.64
C LEU A 509 1.34 -7.04 29.90
N LEU A 510 2.48 -7.49 30.42
CA LEU A 510 2.56 -8.37 31.57
C LEU A 510 2.72 -7.56 32.86
N VAL A 511 1.73 -6.74 33.18
CA VAL A 511 1.62 -5.94 34.40
C VAL A 511 0.36 -6.36 35.13
N ASP A 512 0.38 -6.29 36.44
CA ASP A 512 -0.77 -6.65 37.30
C ASP A 512 -2.02 -5.82 36.91
N GLU A 513 -3.19 -6.46 36.82
CA GLU A 513 -4.43 -5.82 36.40
C GLU A 513 -4.84 -4.64 37.30
N LYS A 514 -4.48 -4.69 38.59
CA LYS A 514 -4.73 -3.60 39.52
C LYS A 514 -3.91 -2.37 39.14
N ILE A 515 -2.63 -2.58 38.81
CA ILE A 515 -1.73 -1.50 38.34
C ILE A 515 -2.23 -0.94 37.00
N ILE A 516 -2.63 -1.81 36.07
CA ILE A 516 -3.24 -1.41 34.79
C ILE A 516 -4.46 -0.53 35.03
N SER A 517 -5.35 -0.95 35.93
CA SER A 517 -6.58 -0.22 36.26
C SER A 517 -6.28 1.15 36.89
N GLU A 518 -5.30 1.22 37.80
CA GLU A 518 -4.86 2.47 38.41
C GLU A 518 -4.24 3.42 37.39
N ARG A 519 -3.41 2.90 36.47
CA ARG A 519 -2.82 3.69 35.37
C ARG A 519 -3.90 4.21 34.42
N LYS A 520 -4.86 3.37 34.01
CA LYS A 520 -6.00 3.78 33.17
C LYS A 520 -6.82 4.89 33.80
N ALA A 521 -7.09 4.80 35.10
CA ALA A 521 -7.92 5.79 35.80
C ALA A 521 -7.28 7.19 35.84
N ARG A 522 -5.93 7.28 35.81
CA ARG A 522 -5.18 8.54 35.83
C ARG A 522 -4.67 8.98 34.45
N PHE A 523 -4.80 8.11 33.42
CA PHE A 523 -4.28 8.38 32.10
C PHE A 523 -5.07 9.46 31.39
N VAL A 524 -4.39 10.50 30.99
CA VAL A 524 -4.91 11.55 30.10
C VAL A 524 -4.05 11.51 28.84
N PRO A 525 -4.62 11.19 27.67
CA PRO A 525 -3.86 11.18 26.44
C PRO A 525 -3.18 12.52 26.17
N ALA A 526 -1.90 12.48 25.83
CA ALA A 526 -1.19 13.69 25.44
C ALA A 526 -1.70 14.19 24.08
N GLU A 527 -1.90 15.47 23.97
CA GLU A 527 -2.26 16.11 22.72
C GLU A 527 -1.01 16.77 22.10
N LYS A 528 -0.45 16.15 21.04
CA LYS A 528 0.67 16.75 20.31
C LYS A 528 0.22 18.04 19.60
N PRO A 529 1.02 19.11 19.60
CA PRO A 529 0.76 20.29 18.77
C PRO A 529 0.63 19.91 17.30
N VAL A 530 -0.33 20.48 16.60
CA VAL A 530 -0.56 20.25 15.18
C VAL A 530 -0.68 21.58 14.47
N PRO A 531 0.02 21.80 13.35
CA PRO A 531 -0.14 22.99 12.54
C PRO A 531 -1.61 23.20 12.14
N ASP A 532 -2.04 24.46 12.07
CA ASP A 532 -3.33 24.79 11.49
C ASP A 532 -3.37 24.35 10.01
N GLY A 533 -4.51 23.81 9.58
CA GLY A 533 -4.67 23.36 8.21
C GLY A 533 -5.18 21.92 8.10
N TYR A 534 -4.63 21.15 7.16
CA TYR A 534 -5.18 19.85 6.80
C TYR A 534 -5.00 18.81 7.90
N LEU A 535 -3.84 18.74 8.56
CA LEU A 535 -3.59 17.82 9.69
C LEU A 535 -4.59 17.99 10.83
N LYS A 536 -4.94 19.25 11.19
CA LYS A 536 -5.91 19.54 12.24
C LYS A 536 -7.34 19.09 11.87
N ARG A 537 -7.71 19.20 10.58
CA ARG A 537 -8.99 18.69 10.07
C ARG A 537 -9.00 17.17 10.07
N TYR A 538 -7.95 16.53 9.55
CA TYR A 538 -7.80 15.08 9.50
C TYR A 538 -7.92 14.43 10.88
N ARG A 539 -7.20 14.96 11.91
CA ARG A 539 -7.29 14.46 13.30
C ARG A 539 -8.71 14.34 13.82
N LYS A 540 -9.60 15.29 13.44
CA LYS A 540 -10.99 15.33 13.90
C LYS A 540 -11.88 14.31 13.20
N MET A 541 -11.55 13.94 11.97
CA MET A 541 -12.41 13.15 11.10
C MET A 541 -11.99 11.67 11.01
N VAL A 542 -10.71 11.38 11.27
CA VAL A 542 -10.15 10.04 11.05
C VAL A 542 -10.65 9.03 12.09
N THR A 543 -10.94 7.81 11.61
CA THR A 543 -11.28 6.64 12.42
C THR A 543 -10.03 5.89 12.90
N SER A 544 -10.22 4.75 13.60
CA SER A 544 -9.15 3.86 14.04
C SER A 544 -8.41 3.19 12.88
N ALA A 545 -7.15 2.81 13.10
CA ALA A 545 -6.40 1.97 12.18
C ALA A 545 -7.07 0.61 11.95
N SER A 546 -7.72 0.04 12.94
CA SER A 546 -8.47 -1.23 12.85
C SER A 546 -9.64 -1.18 11.83
N THR A 547 -10.08 0.01 11.45
CA THR A 547 -11.14 0.25 10.46
C THR A 547 -10.64 0.92 9.17
N GLY A 548 -9.32 0.95 8.94
CA GLY A 548 -8.70 1.49 7.74
C GLY A 548 -8.30 2.96 7.81
N ALA A 549 -8.43 3.62 8.98
CA ALA A 549 -8.13 5.05 9.19
C ALA A 549 -8.77 5.93 8.09
N VAL A 550 -10.06 5.74 7.84
CA VAL A 550 -10.89 6.51 6.90
C VAL A 550 -11.53 7.71 7.62
N PHE A 551 -12.09 8.64 6.86
CA PHE A 551 -12.94 9.67 7.47
C PHE A 551 -14.25 9.04 7.96
N ALA A 552 -14.67 9.45 9.15
CA ALA A 552 -16.01 9.13 9.65
C ALA A 552 -17.06 9.82 8.77
N ASP A 553 -18.18 9.12 8.52
CA ASP A 553 -19.33 9.63 7.77
C ASP A 553 -19.99 10.84 8.46
#